data_b5b315d7f37550fdb6babe679ab07485
#
_entry.id   b5b315d7f37550fdb6babe679ab07485
#
_cell.length_a   1.000
_cell.length_b   1.000
_cell.length_c   1.000
_cell.angle_alpha   90.00
_cell.angle_beta   90.00
_cell.angle_gamma   90.00
#
_symmetry.space_group_name_H-M   'P 1'
#
loop_
_entity.id
_entity.type
_entity.pdbx_description
1 polymer ?
#
loop_
_entity_poly.entity_id
_entity_poly.type
_entity_poly.pdbx_seq_one_letter_code
_entity_poly.pdbx_strand_id
1 'polypeptide(L)'
;MADTPKSAFQGALARREKRLAYLLLMPTFMLVLAIVLLPLMANFWISFKPVTLGDLRPPSLIIKENIRGDLAAAGDTFRIEYRYRNSSVKYPLGAASFSDVLPDGFSVITIDPACDIVAGGTNGARIVTCRLGDLAKKARGKLRIEAVVDASPQITKADFKESPPAKNFTADNVMTSFDFTLVNFKKVFSAAEFWDVVKTSIYYTVFGTAGALIFGLFAAQIMQKAFRGRSFIRGLLLFPYVAPVIAVAFSWVVLFDPFSGVVNAMLLQVGATDGPINFFGQRFVDISLFGLTFEIPMALTMVILFEVWRYFPLSFLFILARMQSCLLYTSPSPRDKRQSRMPSSA
;
A
#
# COMPACT_ATOMS: atom_id res chain seq x y z
N MET A 1 -16.39 -30.28 50.72
CA MET A 1 -16.10 -29.31 49.62
C MET A 1 -17.40 -28.55 49.39
N ALA A 2 -17.48 -27.31 49.89
CA ALA A 2 -18.68 -26.50 49.76
C ALA A 2 -18.50 -25.58 48.57
N ASP A 3 -19.35 -25.78 47.54
CA ASP A 3 -19.47 -24.87 46.43
C ASP A 3 -20.00 -23.50 46.91
N THR A 4 -19.14 -22.50 46.89
CA THR A 4 -19.57 -21.12 47.11
C THR A 4 -20.38 -20.64 45.89
N PRO A 5 -21.62 -20.17 46.08
CA PRO A 5 -22.44 -19.68 44.99
C PRO A 5 -21.79 -18.42 44.39
N LYS A 6 -21.37 -18.51 43.11
CA LYS A 6 -20.96 -17.36 42.33
C LYS A 6 -22.14 -16.39 42.27
N SER A 7 -22.06 -15.28 42.95
CA SER A 7 -23.15 -14.31 43.06
C SER A 7 -23.60 -13.82 41.68
N ALA A 8 -24.90 -13.88 41.38
CA ALA A 8 -25.52 -13.37 40.15
C ALA A 8 -25.20 -11.89 39.87
N PHE A 9 -24.78 -11.15 40.89
CA PHE A 9 -24.36 -9.75 40.85
C PHE A 9 -23.03 -9.54 40.12
N GLN A 10 -22.06 -10.49 40.25
CA GLN A 10 -20.79 -10.45 39.52
C GLN A 10 -21.01 -10.65 38.00
N GLY A 11 -22.03 -11.41 37.60
CA GLY A 11 -22.37 -11.62 36.19
C GLY A 11 -22.97 -10.41 35.46
N ALA A 12 -23.70 -9.55 36.16
CA ALA A 12 -24.31 -8.34 35.56
C ALA A 12 -23.26 -7.22 35.41
N LEU A 13 -22.41 -7.04 36.40
CA LEU A 13 -21.32 -6.04 36.37
C LEU A 13 -20.28 -6.41 35.31
N ALA A 14 -19.83 -7.64 35.28
CA ALA A 14 -18.88 -8.14 34.29
C ALA A 14 -19.42 -8.02 32.84
N ARG A 15 -20.72 -8.22 32.62
CA ARG A 15 -21.37 -8.02 31.33
C ARG A 15 -21.39 -6.54 30.91
N ARG A 16 -21.59 -5.63 31.85
CA ARG A 16 -21.59 -4.18 31.62
C ARG A 16 -20.19 -3.67 31.30
N GLU A 17 -19.17 -4.10 32.05
CA GLU A 17 -17.76 -3.80 31.80
C GLU A 17 -17.31 -4.35 30.45
N LYS A 18 -17.70 -5.57 30.09
CA LYS A 18 -17.41 -6.16 28.79
C LYS A 18 -18.01 -5.36 27.64
N ARG A 19 -19.27 -4.90 27.77
CA ARG A 19 -19.93 -4.07 26.77
C ARG A 19 -19.24 -2.70 26.62
N LEU A 20 -18.86 -2.06 27.72
CA LEU A 20 -18.12 -0.81 27.70
C LEU A 20 -16.74 -0.99 27.04
N ALA A 21 -16.02 -2.07 27.35
CA ALA A 21 -14.75 -2.36 26.72
C ALA A 21 -14.88 -2.53 25.19
N TYR A 22 -15.88 -3.28 24.71
CA TYR A 22 -16.14 -3.41 23.28
C TYR A 22 -16.54 -2.08 22.63
N LEU A 23 -17.33 -1.26 23.30
CA LEU A 23 -17.78 0.03 22.78
C LEU A 23 -16.63 1.02 22.67
N LEU A 24 -15.70 1.01 23.63
CA LEU A 24 -14.47 1.81 23.59
C LEU A 24 -13.47 1.33 22.53
N LEU A 25 -13.41 0.02 22.26
CA LEU A 25 -12.54 -0.57 21.24
C LEU A 25 -13.14 -0.46 19.83
N MET A 26 -14.46 -0.29 19.71
CA MET A 26 -15.17 -0.28 18.42
C MET A 26 -14.63 0.75 17.41
N PRO A 27 -14.37 2.02 17.77
CA PRO A 27 -13.80 2.99 16.82
C PRO A 27 -12.45 2.56 16.27
N THR A 28 -11.56 2.06 17.14
CA THR A 28 -10.24 1.56 16.74
C THR A 28 -10.36 0.33 15.84
N PHE A 29 -11.26 -0.59 16.19
CA PHE A 29 -11.51 -1.78 15.38
C PHE A 29 -12.07 -1.43 14.00
N MET A 30 -13.01 -0.46 13.93
CA MET A 30 -13.56 0.04 12.66
C MET A 30 -12.48 0.68 11.78
N LEU A 31 -11.58 1.47 12.36
CA LEU A 31 -10.44 2.05 11.63
C LEU A 31 -9.50 0.97 11.09
N VAL A 32 -9.15 -0.02 11.90
CA VAL A 32 -8.30 -1.15 11.47
C VAL A 32 -9.00 -1.96 10.38
N LEU A 33 -10.30 -2.22 10.52
CA LEU A 33 -11.08 -2.92 9.50
C LEU A 33 -11.05 -2.14 8.18
N ALA A 34 -11.35 -0.83 8.21
CA ALA A 34 -11.47 0.00 7.00
C ALA A 34 -10.12 0.26 6.32
N ILE A 35 -9.05 0.53 7.10
CA ILE A 35 -7.76 0.98 6.54
C ILE A 35 -6.81 -0.19 6.28
N VAL A 36 -6.88 -1.25 7.07
CA VAL A 36 -5.95 -2.38 6.98
C VAL A 36 -6.62 -3.62 6.38
N LEU A 37 -7.71 -4.09 6.99
CA LEU A 37 -8.31 -5.38 6.60
C LEU A 37 -9.02 -5.32 5.25
N LEU A 38 -9.78 -4.28 4.94
CA LEU A 38 -10.46 -4.18 3.64
C LEU A 38 -9.49 -4.13 2.46
N PRO A 39 -8.43 -3.27 2.45
CA PRO A 39 -7.44 -3.29 1.38
C PRO A 39 -6.67 -4.62 1.31
N LEU A 40 -6.40 -5.26 2.44
CA LEU A 40 -5.74 -6.57 2.48
C LEU A 40 -6.61 -7.66 1.85
N MET A 41 -7.91 -7.69 2.17
CA MET A 41 -8.87 -8.61 1.55
C MET A 41 -9.02 -8.34 0.05
N ALA A 42 -9.07 -7.06 -0.36
CA ALA A 42 -9.10 -6.69 -1.77
C ALA A 42 -7.83 -7.12 -2.51
N ASN A 43 -6.66 -6.92 -1.93
CA ASN A 43 -5.39 -7.39 -2.50
C ASN A 43 -5.35 -8.91 -2.61
N PHE A 44 -5.82 -9.62 -1.58
CA PHE A 44 -5.92 -11.07 -1.60
C PHE A 44 -6.85 -11.54 -2.73
N TRP A 45 -8.03 -10.93 -2.87
CA TRP A 45 -8.96 -11.21 -3.97
C TRP A 45 -8.33 -10.99 -5.33
N ILE A 46 -7.67 -9.85 -5.55
CA ILE A 46 -7.05 -9.48 -6.81
C ILE A 46 -5.86 -10.40 -7.14
N SER A 47 -5.13 -10.92 -6.14
CA SER A 47 -3.97 -11.78 -6.36
C SER A 47 -4.32 -13.08 -7.12
N PHE A 48 -5.55 -13.57 -6.97
CA PHE A 48 -6.06 -14.74 -7.69
C PHE A 48 -6.72 -14.40 -9.03
N LYS A 49 -6.68 -13.14 -9.48
CA LYS A 49 -7.26 -12.72 -10.74
C LYS A 49 -6.18 -12.54 -11.82
N PRO A 50 -6.48 -12.83 -13.08
CA PRO A 50 -5.56 -12.57 -14.20
C PRO A 50 -5.52 -11.07 -14.55
N VAL A 51 -5.33 -10.20 -13.54
CA VAL A 51 -5.35 -8.74 -13.69
C VAL A 51 -4.02 -8.25 -14.24
N THR A 52 -4.09 -7.34 -15.20
CA THR A 52 -2.95 -6.57 -15.69
C THR A 52 -3.19 -5.08 -15.45
N LEU A 53 -2.15 -4.26 -15.58
CA LEU A 53 -2.26 -2.81 -15.45
C LEU A 53 -3.34 -2.18 -16.36
N GLY A 54 -3.61 -2.82 -17.53
CA GLY A 54 -4.67 -2.39 -18.44
C GLY A 54 -6.08 -2.63 -17.90
N ASP A 55 -6.25 -3.56 -16.96
CA ASP A 55 -7.55 -3.95 -16.39
C ASP A 55 -7.94 -3.07 -15.21
N LEU A 56 -7.04 -2.21 -14.71
CA LEU A 56 -7.34 -1.20 -13.69
C LEU A 56 -8.34 -0.14 -14.19
N ARG A 57 -8.43 0.02 -15.51
CA ARG A 57 -9.47 0.84 -16.14
C ARG A 57 -10.54 -0.10 -16.69
N PRO A 58 -11.78 -0.01 -16.19
CA PRO A 58 -12.86 -0.84 -16.69
C PRO A 58 -13.07 -0.63 -18.19
N PRO A 59 -13.47 -1.66 -18.95
CA PRO A 59 -13.86 -1.50 -20.34
C PRO A 59 -14.92 -0.39 -20.44
N SER A 60 -14.77 0.50 -21.40
CA SER A 60 -15.69 1.61 -21.58
C SER A 60 -15.90 1.94 -23.07
N LEU A 61 -17.11 2.35 -23.37
CA LEU A 61 -17.45 2.92 -24.68
C LEU A 61 -17.00 4.39 -24.68
N ILE A 62 -16.04 4.73 -25.54
CA ILE A 62 -15.58 6.10 -25.73
C ILE A 62 -16.27 6.66 -26.96
N ILE A 63 -16.98 7.77 -26.80
CA ILE A 63 -17.66 8.50 -27.87
C ILE A 63 -17.07 9.89 -27.93
N LYS A 64 -16.73 10.34 -29.13
CA LYS A 64 -16.31 11.70 -29.40
C LYS A 64 -17.21 12.27 -30.49
N GLU A 65 -17.86 13.34 -30.17
CA GLU A 65 -18.69 14.11 -31.09
C GLU A 65 -17.83 15.17 -31.79
N ASN A 66 -18.02 15.33 -33.09
CA ASN A 66 -17.39 16.36 -33.90
C ASN A 66 -18.42 16.94 -34.87
N ILE A 67 -18.57 18.25 -34.82
CA ILE A 67 -19.41 19.01 -35.74
C ILE A 67 -18.55 19.55 -36.87
N ARG A 68 -18.86 19.23 -38.13
CA ARG A 68 -18.16 19.68 -39.33
C ARG A 68 -19.11 20.40 -40.25
N GLY A 69 -18.71 21.54 -40.77
CA GLY A 69 -19.48 22.43 -41.61
C GLY A 69 -19.71 23.78 -40.97
N ASP A 70 -20.40 24.63 -41.67
CA ASP A 70 -20.79 25.97 -41.22
C ASP A 70 -22.20 25.92 -40.61
N LEU A 71 -22.40 26.74 -39.58
CA LEU A 71 -23.66 26.90 -38.84
C LEU A 71 -24.09 28.35 -38.76
N ALA A 72 -23.50 29.20 -39.64
CA ALA A 72 -23.64 30.68 -39.51
C ALA A 72 -24.93 31.20 -40.15
N ALA A 73 -25.45 30.52 -41.22
CA ALA A 73 -26.62 30.98 -41.93
C ALA A 73 -27.67 29.89 -42.08
N ALA A 74 -28.92 30.29 -42.17
CA ALA A 74 -30.03 29.41 -42.53
C ALA A 74 -29.75 28.74 -43.88
N GLY A 75 -29.92 27.42 -43.97
CA GLY A 75 -29.64 26.67 -45.18
C GLY A 75 -28.21 26.10 -45.25
N ASP A 76 -27.32 26.46 -44.33
CA ASP A 76 -26.01 25.84 -44.23
C ASP A 76 -26.12 24.36 -43.92
N THR A 77 -25.32 23.54 -44.62
CA THR A 77 -25.26 22.09 -44.36
C THR A 77 -24.09 21.76 -43.45
N PHE A 78 -24.36 20.97 -42.44
CA PHE A 78 -23.35 20.50 -41.51
C PHE A 78 -23.50 19.02 -41.24
N ARG A 79 -22.45 18.45 -40.65
CA ARG A 79 -22.40 17.03 -40.33
C ARG A 79 -22.03 16.83 -38.89
N ILE A 80 -22.80 16.03 -38.15
CA ILE A 80 -22.50 15.50 -36.83
C ILE A 80 -21.78 14.16 -37.04
N GLU A 81 -20.52 14.06 -36.63
CA GLU A 81 -19.71 12.84 -36.72
C GLU A 81 -19.48 12.30 -35.31
N TYR A 82 -20.09 11.17 -34.98
CA TYR A 82 -19.80 10.42 -33.77
C TYR A 82 -18.73 9.39 -34.02
N ARG A 83 -17.58 9.54 -33.33
CA ARG A 83 -16.52 8.55 -33.38
C ARG A 83 -16.60 7.72 -32.13
N TYR A 84 -16.84 6.43 -32.29
CA TYR A 84 -16.91 5.51 -31.17
C TYR A 84 -15.74 4.54 -31.18
N ARG A 85 -15.32 4.10 -29.99
CA ARG A 85 -14.35 3.03 -29.82
C ARG A 85 -14.55 2.28 -28.51
N ASN A 86 -14.28 0.97 -28.53
CA ASN A 86 -14.09 0.17 -27.34
C ASN A 86 -12.70 0.47 -26.75
N SER A 87 -12.64 0.93 -25.49
CA SER A 87 -11.38 1.23 -24.78
C SER A 87 -10.58 -0.03 -24.43
N SER A 88 -11.26 -1.17 -24.33
CA SER A 88 -10.66 -2.42 -23.88
C SER A 88 -9.84 -3.08 -25.00
N VAL A 89 -8.68 -3.58 -24.59
CA VAL A 89 -7.80 -4.39 -25.43
C VAL A 89 -8.18 -5.88 -25.36
N LYS A 90 -8.84 -6.29 -24.27
CA LYS A 90 -9.10 -7.71 -23.96
C LYS A 90 -10.56 -8.10 -24.15
N TYR A 91 -11.48 -7.21 -23.80
CA TYR A 91 -12.91 -7.54 -23.65
C TYR A 91 -13.76 -6.87 -24.70
N PRO A 92 -14.73 -7.59 -25.29
CA PRO A 92 -15.78 -6.98 -26.10
C PRO A 92 -16.71 -6.15 -25.21
N LEU A 93 -17.46 -5.25 -25.81
CA LEU A 93 -18.62 -4.59 -25.21
C LEU A 93 -19.88 -5.17 -25.83
N GLY A 94 -20.77 -5.67 -24.98
CA GLY A 94 -22.06 -6.20 -25.42
C GLY A 94 -23.13 -5.12 -25.44
N ALA A 95 -24.08 -5.22 -26.37
CA ALA A 95 -25.24 -4.35 -26.50
C ALA A 95 -24.92 -2.84 -26.40
N ALA A 96 -23.79 -2.44 -26.99
CA ALA A 96 -23.32 -1.07 -26.92
C ALA A 96 -24.29 -0.11 -27.62
N SER A 97 -24.70 0.94 -26.95
CA SER A 97 -25.54 2.02 -27.48
C SER A 97 -25.19 3.33 -26.78
N PHE A 98 -25.57 4.42 -27.40
CA PHE A 98 -25.51 5.73 -26.76
C PHE A 98 -26.69 6.59 -27.17
N SER A 99 -27.04 7.54 -26.33
CA SER A 99 -28.04 8.57 -26.62
C SER A 99 -27.44 9.94 -26.36
N ASP A 100 -27.75 10.87 -27.24
CA ASP A 100 -27.30 12.25 -27.16
C ASP A 100 -28.46 13.21 -27.35
N VAL A 101 -28.41 14.32 -26.63
CA VAL A 101 -29.43 15.35 -26.72
C VAL A 101 -28.94 16.40 -27.70
N LEU A 102 -29.70 16.55 -28.80
CA LEU A 102 -29.37 17.49 -29.84
C LEU A 102 -30.12 18.81 -29.63
N PRO A 103 -29.48 19.97 -29.86
CA PRO A 103 -30.18 21.27 -29.83
C PRO A 103 -31.24 21.36 -30.91
N ASP A 104 -32.19 22.25 -30.73
CA ASP A 104 -33.19 22.58 -31.76
C ASP A 104 -32.60 23.51 -32.81
N GLY A 105 -33.26 23.64 -33.98
CA GLY A 105 -32.93 24.60 -35.00
C GLY A 105 -32.16 24.03 -36.21
N PHE A 106 -32.25 22.74 -36.46
CA PHE A 106 -31.81 22.11 -37.66
C PHE A 106 -32.76 20.99 -38.13
N SER A 107 -32.73 20.70 -39.41
CA SER A 107 -33.44 19.57 -40.01
C SER A 107 -32.47 18.50 -40.49
N VAL A 108 -32.78 17.23 -40.20
CA VAL A 108 -31.93 16.10 -40.58
C VAL A 108 -32.19 15.71 -42.03
N ILE A 109 -31.13 15.64 -42.82
CA ILE A 109 -31.17 15.21 -44.22
C ILE A 109 -30.94 13.70 -44.34
N THR A 110 -29.83 13.22 -43.72
CA THR A 110 -29.48 11.80 -43.73
C THR A 110 -29.02 11.39 -42.32
N ILE A 111 -29.41 10.17 -41.95
CA ILE A 111 -28.99 9.56 -40.67
C ILE A 111 -28.42 8.17 -40.97
N ASP A 112 -27.40 7.81 -40.20
CA ASP A 112 -26.82 6.46 -40.24
C ASP A 112 -27.88 5.43 -39.80
N PRO A 113 -28.02 4.29 -40.51
CA PRO A 113 -29.02 3.25 -40.15
C PRO A 113 -28.93 2.71 -38.73
N ALA A 114 -27.80 2.88 -38.06
CA ALA A 114 -27.61 2.49 -36.65
C ALA A 114 -28.20 3.49 -35.67
N CYS A 115 -28.68 4.63 -36.12
CA CYS A 115 -29.19 5.72 -35.28
C CYS A 115 -30.66 6.01 -35.56
N ASP A 116 -31.39 6.28 -34.51
CA ASP A 116 -32.78 6.76 -34.52
C ASP A 116 -32.86 8.12 -33.82
N ILE A 117 -33.70 9.03 -34.36
CA ILE A 117 -33.99 10.32 -33.70
C ILE A 117 -35.44 10.31 -33.27
N VAL A 118 -35.63 10.52 -31.95
CA VAL A 118 -36.94 10.61 -31.35
C VAL A 118 -37.15 12.03 -30.82
N ALA A 119 -38.25 12.67 -31.16
CA ALA A 119 -38.69 13.88 -30.52
C ALA A 119 -39.15 13.53 -29.09
N GLY A 120 -38.45 13.93 -28.09
CA GLY A 120 -38.76 13.53 -26.72
C GLY A 120 -37.95 14.29 -25.70
N GLY A 121 -38.52 15.27 -25.12
CA GLY A 121 -38.02 16.02 -23.98
C GLY A 121 -38.97 17.11 -23.58
N THR A 122 -38.95 17.56 -22.35
CA THR A 122 -39.83 18.59 -21.77
C THR A 122 -39.71 19.96 -22.43
N ASN A 123 -38.79 20.16 -23.40
CA ASN A 123 -38.54 21.42 -24.12
C ASN A 123 -38.37 21.22 -25.65
N GLY A 124 -38.94 20.15 -26.25
CA GLY A 124 -38.82 19.93 -27.69
C GLY A 124 -37.45 19.34 -28.12
N ALA A 125 -36.54 19.10 -27.19
CA ALA A 125 -35.22 18.57 -27.48
C ALA A 125 -35.27 17.22 -28.21
N ARG A 126 -34.43 17.06 -29.22
CA ARG A 126 -34.32 15.83 -30.02
C ARG A 126 -33.28 14.92 -29.41
N ILE A 127 -33.65 13.66 -29.21
CA ILE A 127 -32.73 12.66 -28.69
C ILE A 127 -32.35 11.73 -29.83
N VAL A 128 -31.03 11.71 -30.19
CA VAL A 128 -30.48 10.70 -31.07
C VAL A 128 -30.06 9.49 -30.24
N THR A 129 -30.51 8.31 -30.63
CA THR A 129 -30.11 7.05 -30.02
C THR A 129 -29.46 6.18 -31.08
N CYS A 130 -28.20 5.85 -30.88
CA CYS A 130 -27.44 5.00 -31.81
C CYS A 130 -27.15 3.64 -31.16
N ARG A 131 -27.51 2.56 -31.88
CA ARG A 131 -27.28 1.19 -31.45
C ARG A 131 -26.08 0.62 -32.19
N LEU A 132 -25.01 0.33 -31.48
CA LEU A 132 -23.76 -0.16 -32.05
C LEU A 132 -23.66 -1.70 -32.02
N GLY A 133 -24.57 -2.36 -31.25
CA GLY A 133 -24.51 -3.81 -31.05
C GLY A 133 -23.27 -4.25 -30.27
N ASP A 134 -22.78 -5.43 -30.58
CA ASP A 134 -21.60 -6.01 -29.93
C ASP A 134 -20.32 -5.46 -30.56
N LEU A 135 -19.51 -4.81 -29.79
CA LEU A 135 -18.25 -4.23 -30.20
C LEU A 135 -17.07 -5.13 -29.82
N ALA A 136 -16.39 -5.68 -30.77
CA ALA A 136 -15.16 -6.44 -30.56
C ALA A 136 -14.12 -5.60 -29.80
N LYS A 137 -13.12 -6.28 -29.22
CA LYS A 137 -11.97 -5.61 -28.59
C LYS A 137 -11.30 -4.63 -29.54
N LYS A 138 -10.97 -3.42 -29.05
CA LYS A 138 -10.38 -2.33 -29.85
C LYS A 138 -11.24 -1.87 -31.05
N ALA A 139 -12.45 -2.35 -31.21
CA ALA A 139 -13.32 -1.92 -32.29
C ALA A 139 -13.50 -0.40 -32.27
N ARG A 140 -13.56 0.20 -33.44
CA ARG A 140 -13.77 1.62 -33.66
C ARG A 140 -14.58 1.85 -34.92
N GLY A 141 -15.38 2.89 -34.88
CA GLY A 141 -16.18 3.27 -36.05
C GLY A 141 -16.59 4.74 -35.98
N LYS A 142 -17.34 5.12 -36.98
CA LYS A 142 -17.87 6.48 -37.14
C LYS A 142 -19.30 6.37 -37.61
N LEU A 143 -20.18 7.18 -37.01
CA LEU A 143 -21.55 7.39 -37.43
C LEU A 143 -21.67 8.84 -37.91
N ARG A 144 -22.50 9.09 -38.91
CA ARG A 144 -22.67 10.40 -39.49
C ARG A 144 -24.14 10.75 -39.59
N ILE A 145 -24.45 11.97 -39.24
CA ILE A 145 -25.76 12.58 -39.41
C ILE A 145 -25.53 13.86 -40.22
N GLU A 146 -26.18 14.00 -41.35
CA GLU A 146 -26.15 15.21 -42.17
C GLU A 146 -27.39 16.01 -41.88
N ALA A 147 -27.23 17.30 -41.69
CA ALA A 147 -28.31 18.20 -41.29
C ALA A 147 -28.16 19.57 -41.96
N VAL A 148 -29.24 20.32 -42.01
CA VAL A 148 -29.29 21.68 -42.51
C VAL A 148 -29.81 22.60 -41.40
N VAL A 149 -29.22 23.78 -41.29
CA VAL A 149 -29.63 24.81 -40.30
C VAL A 149 -30.97 25.38 -40.70
N ASP A 150 -31.93 25.38 -39.79
CA ASP A 150 -33.25 25.98 -39.99
C ASP A 150 -33.19 27.55 -39.86
N ALA A 151 -34.24 28.23 -40.29
CA ALA A 151 -34.25 29.69 -40.32
C ALA A 151 -34.20 30.37 -38.95
N SER A 152 -34.46 29.65 -37.86
CA SER A 152 -34.41 30.11 -36.46
C SER A 152 -34.56 28.90 -35.53
N PRO A 153 -33.84 28.84 -34.42
CA PRO A 153 -32.87 29.75 -33.80
C PRO A 153 -31.44 29.55 -34.31
N GLN A 154 -30.50 30.50 -34.03
CA GLN A 154 -29.09 30.37 -34.36
C GLN A 154 -28.44 29.30 -33.46
N ILE A 155 -27.88 28.27 -34.08
CA ILE A 155 -27.20 27.18 -33.39
C ILE A 155 -25.66 27.39 -33.46
N THR A 156 -24.97 27.10 -32.38
CA THR A 156 -23.52 27.15 -32.33
C THR A 156 -22.90 25.77 -32.09
N LYS A 157 -21.63 25.58 -32.43
CA LYS A 157 -20.93 24.32 -32.14
C LYS A 157 -20.79 24.04 -30.62
N ALA A 158 -21.01 25.03 -29.79
CA ALA A 158 -20.99 24.88 -28.33
C ALA A 158 -22.24 24.16 -27.82
N ASP A 159 -23.39 24.44 -28.40
CA ASP A 159 -24.66 23.90 -27.98
C ASP A 159 -24.75 22.36 -28.06
N PHE A 160 -24.03 21.78 -29.04
CA PHE A 160 -23.87 20.33 -29.17
C PHE A 160 -23.01 19.70 -28.07
N LYS A 161 -22.13 20.45 -27.41
CA LYS A 161 -21.24 19.93 -26.35
C LYS A 161 -21.78 20.14 -24.94
N GLU A 162 -22.90 20.76 -24.80
CA GLU A 162 -23.48 21.06 -23.49
C GLU A 162 -23.89 19.80 -22.74
N SER A 163 -24.30 18.76 -23.45
CA SER A 163 -24.68 17.47 -22.87
C SER A 163 -23.79 16.35 -23.42
N PRO A 164 -22.95 15.68 -22.61
CA PRO A 164 -22.14 14.56 -23.08
C PRO A 164 -23.06 13.35 -23.38
N PRO A 165 -22.80 12.59 -24.47
CA PRO A 165 -23.59 11.42 -24.82
C PRO A 165 -23.69 10.39 -23.68
N ALA A 166 -24.92 10.03 -23.32
CA ALA A 166 -25.20 8.96 -22.35
C ALA A 166 -24.89 7.61 -23.01
N LYS A 167 -24.14 6.76 -22.30
CA LYS A 167 -23.60 5.50 -22.82
C LYS A 167 -24.24 4.32 -22.09
N ASN A 168 -24.65 3.31 -22.84
CA ASN A 168 -25.13 2.05 -22.30
C ASN A 168 -24.39 0.89 -22.97
N PHE A 169 -23.83 -0.01 -22.18
CA PHE A 169 -23.12 -1.20 -22.64
C PHE A 169 -22.96 -2.20 -21.51
N THR A 170 -22.80 -3.47 -21.85
CA THR A 170 -22.41 -4.52 -20.95
C THR A 170 -20.94 -4.88 -21.20
N ALA A 171 -20.16 -5.10 -20.16
CA ALA A 171 -18.78 -5.50 -20.29
C ALA A 171 -18.36 -6.41 -19.13
N ASP A 172 -17.62 -7.45 -19.45
CA ASP A 172 -17.00 -8.29 -18.43
C ASP A 172 -15.88 -7.51 -17.72
N ASN A 173 -15.91 -7.55 -16.42
CA ASN A 173 -14.89 -6.95 -15.59
C ASN A 173 -14.15 -8.05 -14.85
N VAL A 174 -12.84 -8.21 -15.12
CA VAL A 174 -11.98 -9.20 -14.45
C VAL A 174 -11.96 -9.02 -12.94
N MET A 175 -12.09 -7.79 -12.47
CA MET A 175 -12.05 -7.49 -11.04
C MET A 175 -13.25 -8.09 -10.29
N THR A 176 -14.41 -8.15 -10.95
CA THR A 176 -15.68 -8.65 -10.38
C THR A 176 -16.05 -10.07 -10.85
N SER A 177 -15.40 -10.60 -11.90
CA SER A 177 -15.64 -11.98 -12.38
C SER A 177 -15.23 -12.99 -11.30
N PHE A 178 -15.74 -14.20 -11.37
CA PHE A 178 -15.35 -15.31 -10.47
C PHE A 178 -14.26 -16.21 -11.07
N ASP A 179 -13.56 -15.75 -12.11
CA ASP A 179 -12.46 -16.48 -12.71
C ASP A 179 -11.20 -16.34 -11.85
N PHE A 180 -10.78 -17.45 -11.25
CA PHE A 180 -9.58 -17.50 -10.41
C PHE A 180 -8.42 -18.17 -11.14
N THR A 181 -7.22 -17.67 -10.90
CA THR A 181 -5.99 -18.18 -11.51
C THR A 181 -4.80 -18.06 -10.58
N LEU A 182 -3.85 -18.97 -10.71
CA LEU A 182 -2.56 -18.92 -9.99
C LEU A 182 -1.42 -18.35 -10.83
N VAL A 183 -1.73 -17.76 -12.00
CA VAL A 183 -0.71 -17.23 -12.94
C VAL A 183 0.17 -16.15 -12.26
N ASN A 184 -0.39 -15.31 -11.42
CA ASN A 184 0.38 -14.27 -10.71
C ASN A 184 1.38 -14.89 -9.75
N PHE A 185 0.97 -15.91 -9.00
CA PHE A 185 1.87 -16.64 -8.10
C PHE A 185 2.95 -17.36 -8.88
N LYS A 186 2.59 -18.04 -9.97
CA LYS A 186 3.58 -18.70 -10.83
C LYS A 186 4.62 -17.71 -11.37
N LYS A 187 4.21 -16.52 -11.79
CA LYS A 187 5.13 -15.47 -12.25
C LYS A 187 6.08 -15.02 -11.15
N VAL A 188 5.57 -14.80 -9.92
CA VAL A 188 6.39 -14.37 -8.79
C VAL A 188 7.41 -15.45 -8.43
N PHE A 189 6.96 -16.69 -8.23
CA PHE A 189 7.85 -17.79 -7.82
C PHE A 189 8.84 -18.25 -8.92
N SER A 190 8.52 -17.99 -10.19
CA SER A 190 9.43 -18.27 -11.30
C SER A 190 10.40 -17.13 -11.64
N ALA A 191 10.24 -15.96 -11.02
CA ALA A 191 11.17 -14.85 -11.19
C ALA A 191 12.48 -15.16 -10.44
N ALA A 192 13.61 -15.04 -11.13
CA ALA A 192 14.93 -15.30 -10.55
C ALA A 192 15.20 -14.40 -9.33
N GLU A 193 14.79 -13.14 -9.42
CA GLU A 193 14.97 -12.13 -8.38
C GLU A 193 14.18 -12.45 -7.09
N PHE A 194 13.10 -13.24 -7.17
CA PHE A 194 12.25 -13.55 -6.01
C PHE A 194 13.05 -14.23 -4.90
N TRP A 195 13.82 -15.25 -5.26
CA TRP A 195 14.61 -16.02 -4.28
C TRP A 195 15.76 -15.21 -3.70
N ASP A 196 16.35 -14.31 -4.48
CA ASP A 196 17.39 -13.40 -3.96
C ASP A 196 16.82 -12.38 -2.98
N VAL A 197 15.61 -11.85 -3.24
CA VAL A 197 14.89 -10.98 -2.30
C VAL A 197 14.54 -11.74 -1.02
N VAL A 198 14.06 -12.97 -1.12
CA VAL A 198 13.75 -13.82 0.06
C VAL A 198 14.99 -14.07 0.90
N LYS A 199 16.11 -14.46 0.29
CA LYS A 199 17.39 -14.66 1.00
C LYS A 199 17.83 -13.39 1.72
N THR A 200 17.83 -12.26 1.01
CA THR A 200 18.18 -10.95 1.57
C THR A 200 17.31 -10.58 2.75
N SER A 201 15.99 -10.82 2.63
CA SER A 201 15.02 -10.53 3.69
C SER A 201 15.25 -11.42 4.93
N ILE A 202 15.54 -12.71 4.72
CA ILE A 202 15.88 -13.64 5.82
C ILE A 202 17.17 -13.21 6.49
N TYR A 203 18.22 -12.92 5.72
CA TYR A 203 19.49 -12.42 6.25
C TYR A 203 19.30 -11.18 7.10
N TYR A 204 18.62 -10.17 6.55
CA TYR A 204 18.35 -8.93 7.27
C TYR A 204 17.59 -9.17 8.57
N THR A 205 16.51 -9.95 8.51
CA THR A 205 15.65 -10.20 9.66
C THR A 205 16.35 -10.99 10.75
N VAL A 206 17.03 -12.07 10.38
CA VAL A 206 17.70 -12.97 11.34
C VAL A 206 18.88 -12.26 12.01
N PHE A 207 19.78 -11.70 11.22
CA PHE A 207 21.00 -11.08 11.78
C PHE A 207 20.69 -9.73 12.47
N GLY A 208 19.75 -8.93 11.93
CA GLY A 208 19.32 -7.69 12.56
C GLY A 208 18.65 -7.93 13.92
N THR A 209 17.69 -8.85 13.96
CA THR A 209 16.99 -9.19 15.21
C THR A 209 17.91 -9.85 16.23
N ALA A 210 18.69 -10.86 15.80
CA ALA A 210 19.62 -11.55 16.69
C ALA A 210 20.66 -10.57 17.25
N GLY A 211 21.25 -9.74 16.41
CA GLY A 211 22.20 -8.71 16.83
C GLY A 211 21.59 -7.74 17.85
N ALA A 212 20.41 -7.20 17.56
CA ALA A 212 19.72 -6.28 18.48
C ALA A 212 19.38 -6.93 19.83
N LEU A 213 18.98 -8.21 19.84
CA LEU A 213 18.72 -8.97 21.06
C LEU A 213 20.00 -9.24 21.86
N ILE A 214 21.07 -9.65 21.18
CA ILE A 214 22.37 -9.96 21.82
C ILE A 214 22.94 -8.68 22.48
N PHE A 215 23.05 -7.60 21.73
CA PHE A 215 23.56 -6.33 22.28
C PHE A 215 22.63 -5.76 23.35
N GLY A 216 21.31 -5.88 23.17
CA GLY A 216 20.32 -5.52 24.18
C GLY A 216 20.48 -6.32 25.48
N LEU A 217 20.73 -7.63 25.39
CA LEU A 217 20.97 -8.50 26.54
C LEU A 217 22.24 -8.10 27.28
N PHE A 218 23.35 -7.89 26.57
CA PHE A 218 24.59 -7.43 27.18
C PHE A 218 24.41 -6.09 27.90
N ALA A 219 23.76 -5.13 27.25
CA ALA A 219 23.48 -3.84 27.86
C ALA A 219 22.57 -3.99 29.10
N ALA A 220 21.56 -4.86 29.06
CA ALA A 220 20.68 -5.12 30.19
C ALA A 220 21.43 -5.76 31.38
N GLN A 221 22.32 -6.73 31.15
CA GLN A 221 23.12 -7.36 32.19
C GLN A 221 24.06 -6.36 32.87
N ILE A 222 24.72 -5.48 32.12
CA ILE A 222 25.57 -4.43 32.69
C ILE A 222 24.73 -3.44 33.50
N MET A 223 23.59 -3.03 32.95
CA MET A 223 22.71 -2.04 33.56
C MET A 223 21.80 -2.61 34.68
N GLN A 224 21.83 -3.90 34.97
CA GLN A 224 21.12 -4.49 36.11
C GLN A 224 21.74 -4.12 37.44
N LYS A 225 23.07 -4.06 37.51
CA LYS A 225 23.82 -3.70 38.72
C LYS A 225 23.69 -2.21 39.03
N ALA A 226 23.65 -1.87 40.33
CA ALA A 226 23.65 -0.48 40.76
C ALA A 226 25.09 0.06 40.77
N PHE A 227 25.33 1.15 40.04
CA PHE A 227 26.59 1.90 40.04
C PHE A 227 26.37 3.38 39.81
N ARG A 228 27.37 4.21 40.16
CA ARG A 228 27.31 5.66 39.95
C ARG A 228 27.26 5.99 38.46
N GLY A 229 26.33 6.88 38.05
CA GLY A 229 26.15 7.26 36.64
C GLY A 229 25.24 6.34 35.79
N ARG A 230 24.64 5.29 36.40
CA ARG A 230 23.74 4.35 35.70
C ARG A 230 22.62 5.05 34.93
N SER A 231 21.97 6.07 35.53
CA SER A 231 20.88 6.78 34.87
C SER A 231 21.34 7.55 33.64
N PHE A 232 22.52 8.16 33.68
CA PHE A 232 23.10 8.86 32.54
C PHE A 232 23.42 7.89 31.40
N ILE A 233 24.08 6.75 31.71
CA ILE A 233 24.43 5.74 30.69
C ILE A 233 23.17 5.12 30.08
N ARG A 234 22.12 4.89 30.86
CA ARG A 234 20.81 4.45 30.30
C ARG A 234 20.24 5.44 29.30
N GLY A 235 20.30 6.73 29.59
CA GLY A 235 19.88 7.78 28.67
C GLY A 235 20.71 7.77 27.37
N LEU A 236 22.03 7.63 27.50
CA LEU A 236 22.94 7.55 26.35
C LEU A 236 22.68 6.32 25.49
N LEU A 237 22.44 5.15 26.10
CA LEU A 237 22.11 3.92 25.38
C LEU A 237 20.79 4.03 24.62
N LEU A 238 19.85 4.90 25.02
CA LEU A 238 18.60 5.11 24.32
C LEU A 238 18.71 6.06 23.13
N PHE A 239 19.79 6.81 23.02
CA PHE A 239 20.02 7.81 21.97
C PHE A 239 19.80 7.25 20.54
N PRO A 240 20.36 6.08 20.16
CA PRO A 240 20.18 5.53 18.83
C PRO A 240 18.72 5.34 18.42
N TYR A 241 17.89 4.95 19.37
CA TYR A 241 16.47 4.69 19.13
C TYR A 241 15.63 5.97 18.99
N VAL A 242 15.96 7.01 19.76
CA VAL A 242 15.21 8.28 19.81
C VAL A 242 15.63 9.24 18.71
N ALA A 243 16.87 9.14 18.23
CA ALA A 243 17.41 10.02 17.20
C ALA A 243 16.62 9.96 15.88
N PRO A 244 16.45 11.09 15.16
CA PRO A 244 15.77 11.14 13.86
C PRO A 244 16.49 10.22 12.86
N VAL A 245 15.78 9.19 12.36
CA VAL A 245 16.37 8.13 11.54
C VAL A 245 17.07 8.66 10.29
N ILE A 246 16.47 9.65 9.61
CA ILE A 246 17.01 10.21 8.37
C ILE A 246 18.35 10.90 8.65
N ALA A 247 18.43 11.73 9.68
CA ALA A 247 19.66 12.44 10.04
C ALA A 247 20.78 11.47 10.39
N VAL A 248 20.47 10.43 11.18
CA VAL A 248 21.45 9.43 11.59
C VAL A 248 21.89 8.57 10.40
N ALA A 249 20.97 8.17 9.51
CA ALA A 249 21.32 7.41 8.32
C ALA A 249 22.28 8.18 7.40
N PHE A 250 22.03 9.49 7.19
CA PHE A 250 22.96 10.35 6.46
C PHE A 250 24.32 10.45 7.16
N SER A 251 24.32 10.59 8.49
CA SER A 251 25.59 10.61 9.26
C SER A 251 26.38 9.32 9.08
N TRP A 252 25.71 8.17 9.01
CA TRP A 252 26.38 6.90 8.72
C TRP A 252 26.97 6.86 7.30
N VAL A 253 26.23 7.33 6.29
CA VAL A 253 26.74 7.40 4.91
C VAL A 253 28.00 8.27 4.84
N VAL A 254 28.01 9.43 5.50
CA VAL A 254 29.19 10.32 5.55
C VAL A 254 30.33 9.69 6.33
N LEU A 255 30.06 9.05 7.47
CA LEU A 255 31.08 8.43 8.32
C LEU A 255 31.82 7.29 7.62
N PHE A 256 31.10 6.50 6.81
CA PHE A 256 31.62 5.35 6.07
C PHE A 256 31.90 5.66 4.58
N ASP A 257 31.96 6.95 4.21
CA ASP A 257 32.30 7.34 2.84
C ASP A 257 33.71 6.87 2.47
N PRO A 258 33.91 6.31 1.25
CA PRO A 258 35.22 5.76 0.86
C PRO A 258 36.33 6.80 0.82
N PHE A 259 36.05 8.06 0.48
CA PHE A 259 37.06 9.08 0.25
C PHE A 259 37.22 10.08 1.40
N SER A 260 36.11 10.45 2.04
CA SER A 260 36.06 11.48 3.07
C SER A 260 35.65 10.95 4.45
N GLY A 261 35.30 9.67 4.54
CA GLY A 261 34.80 9.06 5.78
C GLY A 261 35.87 8.81 6.82
N VAL A 262 35.57 9.17 8.07
CA VAL A 262 36.47 9.01 9.21
C VAL A 262 36.83 7.55 9.45
N VAL A 263 35.90 6.61 9.19
CA VAL A 263 36.17 5.17 9.40
C VAL A 263 37.23 4.67 8.45
N ASN A 264 37.19 5.00 7.16
CA ASN A 264 38.23 4.64 6.20
C ASN A 264 39.58 5.26 6.57
N ALA A 265 39.60 6.53 6.98
CA ALA A 265 40.83 7.19 7.41
C ALA A 265 41.47 6.46 8.61
N MET A 266 40.68 6.05 9.61
CA MET A 266 41.15 5.28 10.75
C MET A 266 41.66 3.90 10.35
N LEU A 267 40.95 3.15 9.49
CA LEU A 267 41.34 1.82 9.04
C LEU A 267 42.65 1.87 8.27
N LEU A 268 42.86 2.84 7.41
CA LEU A 268 44.10 3.06 6.70
C LEU A 268 45.25 3.42 7.67
N GLN A 269 45.00 4.30 8.65
CA GLN A 269 46.00 4.74 9.61
C GLN A 269 46.51 3.61 10.52
N VAL A 270 45.61 2.69 10.93
CA VAL A 270 46.01 1.52 11.74
C VAL A 270 46.54 0.35 10.90
N GLY A 271 46.60 0.51 9.56
CA GLY A 271 47.07 -0.55 8.65
C GLY A 271 46.12 -1.75 8.54
N ALA A 272 44.83 -1.55 8.85
CA ALA A 272 43.82 -2.60 8.75
C ALA A 272 43.40 -2.89 7.31
N THR A 273 43.63 -1.94 6.39
CA THR A 273 43.32 -2.07 4.97
C THR A 273 44.39 -1.37 4.13
N ASP A 274 44.64 -1.91 2.94
CA ASP A 274 45.60 -1.33 1.98
C ASP A 274 45.00 -0.22 1.11
N GLY A 275 43.69 -0.03 1.16
CA GLY A 275 42.94 0.97 0.38
C GLY A 275 41.58 1.29 0.96
N PRO A 276 40.91 2.36 0.47
CA PRO A 276 39.61 2.76 0.96
C PRO A 276 38.55 1.72 0.60
N ILE A 277 37.71 1.36 1.58
CA ILE A 277 36.61 0.41 1.42
C ILE A 277 35.33 1.20 1.04
N ASN A 278 34.66 0.78 -0.02
CA ASN A 278 33.35 1.31 -0.36
C ASN A 278 32.24 0.50 0.31
N PHE A 279 31.94 0.82 1.56
CA PHE A 279 31.00 0.07 2.40
C PHE A 279 29.58 -0.06 1.85
N PHE A 280 29.05 0.96 1.20
CA PHE A 280 27.70 0.96 0.66
C PHE A 280 27.63 0.68 -0.85
N GLY A 281 28.74 0.88 -1.57
CA GLY A 281 28.79 0.67 -3.03
C GLY A 281 29.20 -0.74 -3.44
N GLN A 282 29.84 -1.52 -2.57
CA GLN A 282 30.23 -2.90 -2.86
C GLN A 282 29.12 -3.86 -2.46
N ARG A 283 28.66 -4.65 -3.43
CA ARG A 283 27.63 -5.67 -3.16
C ARG A 283 28.21 -6.82 -2.34
N PHE A 284 29.39 -7.29 -2.70
CA PHE A 284 30.07 -8.38 -2.03
C PHE A 284 31.54 -8.03 -1.83
N VAL A 285 32.13 -8.53 -0.75
CA VAL A 285 33.55 -8.44 -0.44
C VAL A 285 34.04 -9.78 0.05
N ASP A 286 35.17 -10.23 -0.49
CA ASP A 286 35.85 -11.45 -0.03
C ASP A 286 36.68 -11.14 1.20
N ILE A 287 36.34 -11.75 2.32
CA ILE A 287 37.10 -11.67 3.56
C ILE A 287 37.80 -13.02 3.79
N SER A 288 39.10 -13.04 3.82
CA SER A 288 39.86 -14.23 4.20
C SER A 288 40.11 -14.25 5.71
N LEU A 289 39.52 -15.23 6.38
CA LEU A 289 39.73 -15.44 7.81
C LEU A 289 40.19 -16.88 8.06
N PHE A 290 41.33 -17.05 8.73
CA PHE A 290 41.93 -18.37 9.01
C PHE A 290 42.13 -19.24 7.76
N GLY A 291 42.42 -18.64 6.60
CA GLY A 291 42.65 -19.38 5.35
C GLY A 291 41.37 -19.79 4.60
N LEU A 292 40.21 -19.39 5.10
CA LEU A 292 38.91 -19.54 4.44
C LEU A 292 38.46 -18.18 3.89
N THR A 293 38.08 -18.13 2.62
CA THR A 293 37.49 -16.92 2.01
C THR A 293 35.99 -16.99 2.09
N PHE A 294 35.40 -15.95 2.70
CA PHE A 294 33.94 -15.78 2.82
C PHE A 294 33.50 -14.57 1.98
N GLU A 295 32.55 -14.79 1.11
CA GLU A 295 31.92 -13.73 0.36
C GLU A 295 30.82 -13.08 1.22
N ILE A 296 31.07 -11.86 1.70
CA ILE A 296 30.12 -11.15 2.59
C ILE A 296 29.40 -10.05 1.80
N PRO A 297 28.06 -9.98 1.88
CA PRO A 297 27.29 -8.90 1.26
C PRO A 297 27.51 -7.59 2.05
N MET A 298 28.54 -6.82 1.69
CA MET A 298 29.03 -5.67 2.45
C MET A 298 27.93 -4.62 2.67
N ALA A 299 27.26 -4.19 1.61
CA ALA A 299 26.20 -3.18 1.71
C ALA A 299 25.06 -3.65 2.63
N LEU A 300 24.63 -4.92 2.53
CA LEU A 300 23.60 -5.50 3.39
C LEU A 300 24.08 -5.58 4.84
N THR A 301 25.33 -5.95 5.07
CA THR A 301 25.95 -6.01 6.40
C THR A 301 25.95 -4.64 7.07
N MET A 302 26.25 -3.58 6.32
CA MET A 302 26.21 -2.21 6.84
C MET A 302 24.80 -1.79 7.24
N VAL A 303 23.79 -2.16 6.45
CA VAL A 303 22.38 -1.90 6.79
C VAL A 303 21.96 -2.68 8.03
N ILE A 304 22.40 -3.94 8.17
CA ILE A 304 22.13 -4.76 9.36
C ILE A 304 22.81 -4.17 10.61
N LEU A 305 24.06 -3.72 10.49
CA LEU A 305 24.77 -3.07 11.61
C LEU A 305 24.06 -1.78 12.06
N PHE A 306 23.60 -0.98 11.11
CA PHE A 306 22.79 0.21 11.41
C PHE A 306 21.51 -0.16 12.15
N GLU A 307 20.80 -1.19 11.69
CA GLU A 307 19.57 -1.70 12.30
C GLU A 307 19.82 -2.21 13.72
N VAL A 308 20.84 -3.03 13.91
CA VAL A 308 21.27 -3.53 15.22
C VAL A 308 21.55 -2.38 16.17
N TRP A 309 22.37 -1.40 15.75
CA TRP A 309 22.72 -0.24 16.55
C TRP A 309 21.48 0.60 16.92
N ARG A 310 20.54 0.71 16.02
CA ARG A 310 19.31 1.49 16.24
C ARG A 310 18.33 0.79 17.18
N TYR A 311 18.16 -0.54 17.08
CA TYR A 311 17.11 -1.27 17.79
C TYR A 311 17.57 -2.03 19.03
N PHE A 312 18.90 -2.19 19.27
CA PHE A 312 19.36 -2.80 20.53
C PHE A 312 18.85 -2.05 21.78
N PRO A 313 18.64 -0.71 21.79
CA PRO A 313 18.13 -0.03 22.97
C PRO A 313 16.69 -0.44 23.32
N LEU A 314 15.86 -0.72 22.34
CA LEU A 314 14.50 -1.21 22.56
C LEU A 314 14.55 -2.61 23.21
N SER A 315 15.36 -3.52 22.64
CA SER A 315 15.61 -4.84 23.22
C SER A 315 16.17 -4.75 24.64
N PHE A 316 17.12 -3.85 24.86
CA PHE A 316 17.68 -3.54 26.18
C PHE A 316 16.61 -3.16 27.20
N LEU A 317 15.69 -2.25 26.85
CA LEU A 317 14.62 -1.83 27.77
C LEU A 317 13.69 -2.97 28.14
N PHE A 318 13.23 -3.77 27.16
CA PHE A 318 12.33 -4.90 27.44
C PHE A 318 12.99 -5.97 28.29
N ILE A 319 14.25 -6.34 27.97
CA ILE A 319 14.99 -7.34 28.72
C ILE A 319 15.25 -6.82 30.16
N LEU A 320 15.71 -5.59 30.31
CA LEU A 320 15.96 -5.00 31.63
C LEU A 320 14.69 -4.94 32.47
N ALA A 321 13.56 -4.53 31.91
CA ALA A 321 12.28 -4.49 32.61
C ALA A 321 11.88 -5.90 33.08
N ARG A 322 12.06 -6.91 32.24
CA ARG A 322 11.76 -8.30 32.62
C ARG A 322 12.70 -8.82 33.72
N MET A 323 14.00 -8.53 33.63
CA MET A 323 14.97 -8.91 34.66
C MET A 323 14.65 -8.27 36.02
N GLN A 324 14.21 -7.02 36.03
CA GLN A 324 13.81 -6.31 37.25
C GLN A 324 12.51 -6.83 37.85
N SER A 325 11.53 -7.21 37.03
CA SER A 325 10.26 -7.76 37.51
C SER A 325 10.44 -9.14 38.17
N CYS A 326 11.35 -9.97 37.66
CA CYS A 326 11.64 -11.29 38.21
C CYS A 326 12.24 -11.20 39.65
N LEU A 327 13.06 -10.18 39.88
CA LEU A 327 13.65 -9.96 41.22
C LEU A 327 12.63 -9.54 42.28
N LEU A 328 11.50 -8.96 41.89
CA LEU A 328 10.43 -8.58 42.79
C LEU A 328 9.72 -9.79 43.40
N TYR A 329 9.61 -10.90 42.65
CA TYR A 329 9.01 -12.16 43.12
C TYR A 329 9.96 -13.00 43.97
N THR A 330 11.26 -12.81 43.85
CA THR A 330 12.30 -13.54 44.63
C THR A 330 12.70 -12.80 45.89
N SER A 331 12.23 -11.57 46.12
CA SER A 331 12.45 -10.86 47.35
C SER A 331 11.55 -11.47 48.47
N PRO A 332 12.13 -11.99 49.58
CA PRO A 332 11.34 -12.57 50.64
C PRO A 332 10.36 -11.55 51.17
N SER A 333 9.09 -11.97 51.25
CA SER A 333 8.01 -11.13 51.79
C SER A 333 8.39 -10.60 53.19
N PRO A 334 7.99 -9.38 53.57
CA PRO A 334 8.15 -8.90 54.94
C PRO A 334 7.52 -9.86 55.97
N ARG A 335 6.56 -10.71 55.56
CA ARG A 335 5.99 -11.78 56.39
C ARG A 335 6.98 -12.90 56.68
N ASP A 336 7.76 -13.32 55.68
CA ASP A 336 8.75 -14.41 55.82
C ASP A 336 9.87 -13.99 56.77
N LYS A 337 10.27 -12.70 56.77
CA LYS A 337 11.23 -12.13 57.72
C LYS A 337 10.69 -12.06 59.14
N ARG A 338 9.35 -11.98 59.36
CA ARG A 338 8.76 -12.04 60.71
C ARG A 338 8.69 -13.44 61.26
N GLN A 339 8.38 -14.43 60.42
CA GLN A 339 8.34 -15.84 60.83
C GLN A 339 9.71 -16.38 61.24
N SER A 340 10.79 -15.94 60.57
CA SER A 340 12.16 -16.35 60.92
C SER A 340 12.70 -15.69 62.22
N ARG A 341 11.94 -14.73 62.81
CA ARG A 341 12.30 -14.07 64.06
C ARG A 341 11.47 -14.48 65.28
N MET A 342 10.53 -15.43 65.10
CA MET A 342 9.83 -16.01 66.26
C MET A 342 10.77 -17.02 66.93
N PRO A 343 11.12 -16.81 68.25
CA PRO A 343 11.86 -17.83 68.96
C PRO A 343 11.00 -19.08 69.08
N SER A 344 11.59 -20.24 68.83
CA SER A 344 10.98 -21.52 69.13
C SER A 344 10.77 -21.54 70.66
N SER A 345 9.52 -21.37 71.08
CA SER A 345 9.15 -21.63 72.48
C SER A 345 9.36 -23.11 72.75
N ALA A 346 10.31 -23.39 73.62
CA ALA A 346 10.53 -24.68 74.25
C ALA A 346 9.34 -25.12 75.04
#